data_efc0ea85bc49a623f7b2737485069b1e
#
_entry.id   efc0ea85bc49a623f7b2737485069b1e
#
_cell.length_a   1.000
_cell.length_b   1.000
_cell.length_c   1.000
_cell.angle_alpha   90.00
_cell.angle_beta   90.00
_cell.angle_gamma   90.00
#
_symmetry.space_group_name_H-M   'P 1'
#
loop_
_entity.id
_entity.type
_entity.pdbx_description
1 polymer ?
#
loop_
_entity_poly.entity_id
_entity_poly.type
_entity_poly.pdbx_seq_one_letter_code
_entity_poly.pdbx_strand_id
1 'polypeptide(L)'
;MQERLIKRASELLSDGTVDRVAGWKAGEMGYDVTPAIFESAKELEEEFVFSDFCGANLSKYLIRQTKRDGKILVFLKICDTYSLNQLITEHRVDRDKVYVIGIGCSGMADPVKLREAGITGITGIKGTGDSFEISTVYGDRTVPKKDALCVKCLSCKGG
;
A
#
# COMPACT_ATOMS: atom_id res chain seq x y z
N MET A 1 -11.68 -4.76 -0.94
CA MET A 1 -10.34 -5.14 -1.45
C MET A 1 -9.44 -5.62 -0.33
N GLN A 2 -9.29 -4.90 0.78
CA GLN A 2 -8.43 -5.25 1.92
C GLN A 2 -8.63 -6.70 2.40
N GLU A 3 -9.86 -7.12 2.69
CA GLU A 3 -10.16 -8.49 3.17
C GLU A 3 -9.65 -9.59 2.21
N ARG A 4 -9.74 -9.34 0.90
CA ARG A 4 -9.23 -10.28 -0.11
C ARG A 4 -7.70 -10.38 -0.09
N LEU A 5 -7.01 -9.25 0.15
CA LEU A 5 -5.55 -9.21 0.27
C LEU A 5 -5.11 -9.94 1.53
N ILE A 6 -5.75 -9.65 2.67
CA ILE A 6 -5.49 -10.33 3.94
C ILE A 6 -5.68 -11.84 3.78
N LYS A 7 -6.86 -12.28 3.30
CA LYS A 7 -7.16 -13.69 3.13
C LYS A 7 -6.08 -14.39 2.29
N ARG A 8 -5.74 -13.83 1.13
CA ARG A 8 -4.75 -14.45 0.24
C ARG A 8 -3.35 -14.50 0.86
N ALA A 9 -2.94 -13.46 1.56
CA ALA A 9 -1.65 -13.44 2.23
C ALA A 9 -1.60 -14.39 3.43
N SER A 10 -2.68 -14.47 4.23
CA SER A 10 -2.78 -15.44 5.34
C SER A 10 -2.72 -16.88 4.86
N GLU A 11 -3.37 -17.21 3.74
CA GLU A 11 -3.27 -18.54 3.10
C GLU A 11 -1.80 -18.88 2.76
N LEU A 12 -1.10 -17.96 2.08
CA LEU A 12 0.28 -18.16 1.63
C LEU A 12 1.30 -18.22 2.80
N LEU A 13 1.03 -17.53 3.91
CA LEU A 13 1.80 -17.66 5.14
C LEU A 13 1.54 -19.01 5.81
N SER A 14 0.28 -19.44 5.86
CA SER A 14 -0.11 -20.66 6.57
C SER A 14 0.34 -21.93 5.85
N ASP A 15 0.39 -21.92 4.52
CA ASP A 15 0.85 -23.06 3.71
C ASP A 15 2.37 -23.08 3.51
N GLY A 16 3.10 -22.08 4.03
CA GLY A 16 4.55 -21.99 3.95
C GLY A 16 5.08 -21.59 2.57
N THR A 17 4.23 -21.11 1.66
CA THR A 17 4.65 -20.58 0.35
C THR A 17 5.51 -19.33 0.52
N VAL A 18 5.19 -18.49 1.54
CA VAL A 18 5.98 -17.33 1.93
C VAL A 18 6.15 -17.31 3.45
N ASP A 19 7.24 -16.70 3.91
CA ASP A 19 7.58 -16.62 5.32
C ASP A 19 7.22 -15.23 5.92
N ARG A 20 7.02 -14.25 5.06
CA ARG A 20 6.77 -12.85 5.45
C ARG A 20 5.90 -12.16 4.40
N VAL A 21 5.24 -11.09 4.82
CA VAL A 21 4.44 -10.22 3.94
C VAL A 21 4.87 -8.77 4.12
N ALA A 22 5.22 -8.10 3.02
CA ALA A 22 5.40 -6.66 3.00
C ALA A 22 4.06 -5.99 2.64
N GLY A 23 3.57 -5.16 3.52
CA GLY A 23 2.29 -4.47 3.38
C GLY A 23 2.31 -3.10 4.06
N TRP A 24 1.16 -2.66 4.51
CA TRP A 24 0.99 -1.40 5.23
C TRP A 24 0.22 -1.63 6.52
N LYS A 25 0.52 -0.82 7.53
CA LYS A 25 -0.26 -0.76 8.76
C LYS A 25 -0.67 0.68 9.07
N ALA A 26 -1.79 0.82 9.81
CA ALA A 26 -2.27 2.10 10.27
C ALA A 26 -1.35 2.66 11.36
N GLY A 27 -1.15 3.96 11.34
CA GLY A 27 -0.62 4.73 12.44
C GLY A 27 -1.74 5.31 13.32
N GLU A 28 -1.46 6.42 13.99
CA GLU A 28 -2.41 7.05 14.91
C GLU A 28 -3.54 7.79 14.19
N MET A 29 -3.27 8.34 13.01
CA MET A 29 -4.23 9.09 12.21
C MET A 29 -4.73 8.28 11.02
N GLY A 30 -5.96 8.52 10.57
CA GLY A 30 -6.56 7.80 9.44
C GLY A 30 -5.79 7.89 8.12
N TYR A 31 -4.94 8.88 7.96
CA TYR A 31 -4.04 9.05 6.81
C TYR A 31 -2.60 8.56 7.07
N ASP A 32 -2.28 8.24 8.32
CA ASP A 32 -0.94 7.76 8.69
C ASP A 32 -0.86 6.25 8.43
N VAL A 33 -0.43 5.92 7.21
CA VAL A 33 -0.28 4.54 6.77
C VAL A 33 1.17 4.28 6.41
N THR A 34 1.80 3.38 7.15
CA THR A 34 3.23 3.10 7.04
C THR A 34 3.51 1.68 6.52
N PRO A 35 4.58 1.49 5.75
CA PRO A 35 5.05 0.16 5.36
C PRO A 35 5.41 -0.70 6.58
N ALA A 36 4.98 -1.96 6.56
CA ALA A 36 5.24 -2.94 7.60
C ALA A 36 5.60 -4.31 7.01
N ILE A 37 6.30 -5.12 7.79
CA ILE A 37 6.59 -6.52 7.49
C ILE A 37 5.86 -7.36 8.53
N PHE A 38 5.01 -8.26 8.07
CA PHE A 38 4.24 -9.19 8.89
C PHE A 38 4.88 -10.58 8.79
N GLU A 39 5.09 -11.22 9.93
CA GLU A 39 5.71 -12.54 10.01
C GLU A 39 4.72 -13.64 10.43
N SER A 40 3.48 -13.27 10.70
CA SER A 40 2.40 -14.21 11.02
C SER A 40 1.06 -13.79 10.42
N ALA A 41 0.18 -14.76 10.17
CA ALA A 41 -1.18 -14.50 9.70
C ALA A 41 -1.98 -13.69 10.72
N LYS A 42 -1.77 -13.94 12.02
CA LYS A 42 -2.44 -13.20 13.10
C LYS A 42 -2.09 -11.71 13.08
N GLU A 43 -0.80 -11.39 13.04
CA GLU A 43 -0.32 -10.00 12.97
C GLU A 43 -0.85 -9.30 11.71
N LEU A 44 -0.85 -10.01 10.57
CA LEU A 44 -1.39 -9.50 9.31
C LEU A 44 -2.90 -9.19 9.43
N GLU A 45 -3.70 -10.08 10.03
CA GLU A 45 -5.14 -9.90 10.19
C GLU A 45 -5.49 -8.75 11.14
N GLU A 46 -4.69 -8.56 12.18
CA GLU A 46 -4.91 -7.51 13.20
C GLU A 46 -4.45 -6.12 12.74
N GLU A 47 -3.35 -6.01 11.99
CA GLU A 47 -2.68 -4.73 11.75
C GLU A 47 -2.66 -4.28 10.28
N PHE A 48 -2.91 -5.19 9.32
CA PHE A 48 -2.82 -4.83 7.90
C PHE A 48 -3.92 -3.87 7.48
N VAL A 49 -3.51 -2.80 6.79
CA VAL A 49 -4.43 -1.80 6.22
C VAL A 49 -4.13 -1.58 4.75
N PHE A 50 -5.19 -1.51 3.95
CA PHE A 50 -5.11 -1.06 2.56
C PHE A 50 -6.17 0.01 2.31
N SER A 51 -5.73 1.23 2.09
CA SER A 51 -6.58 2.41 1.81
C SER A 51 -6.00 3.26 0.68
N ASP A 52 -6.73 4.28 0.27
CA ASP A 52 -6.26 5.24 -0.72
C ASP A 52 -5.12 6.16 -0.20
N PHE A 53 -4.67 5.97 1.04
CA PHE A 53 -3.46 6.57 1.60
C PHE A 53 -2.21 5.67 1.50
N CYS A 54 -2.31 4.43 0.99
CA CYS A 54 -1.19 3.51 0.81
C CYS A 54 -0.24 3.93 -0.33
N GLY A 55 0.20 5.19 -0.30
CA GLY A 55 1.05 5.80 -1.33
C GLY A 55 2.50 5.31 -1.33
N ALA A 56 3.00 4.78 -0.21
CA ALA A 56 4.38 4.33 -0.09
C ALA A 56 4.69 3.17 -1.05
N ASN A 57 5.90 3.21 -1.65
CA ASN A 57 6.41 2.12 -2.49
C ASN A 57 7.08 1.06 -1.60
N LEU A 58 6.59 -0.17 -1.67
CA LEU A 58 7.09 -1.29 -0.87
C LEU A 58 8.39 -1.92 -1.43
N SER A 59 8.71 -1.70 -2.70
CA SER A 59 9.85 -2.38 -3.36
C SER A 59 11.17 -2.13 -2.65
N LYS A 60 11.40 -0.92 -2.13
CA LYS A 60 12.66 -0.58 -1.44
C LYS A 60 12.93 -1.41 -0.18
N TYR A 61 11.87 -1.88 0.48
CA TYR A 61 12.01 -2.69 1.70
C TYR A 61 12.49 -4.10 1.39
N LEU A 62 12.26 -4.59 0.16
CA LEU A 62 12.70 -5.91 -0.30
C LEU A 62 14.22 -6.05 -0.32
N ILE A 63 14.98 -4.96 -0.47
CA ILE A 63 16.45 -4.97 -0.45
C ILE A 63 17.00 -5.64 0.82
N ARG A 64 16.40 -5.37 1.96
CA ARG A 64 16.81 -5.99 3.24
C ARG A 64 16.19 -7.37 3.42
N GLN A 65 14.94 -7.53 2.99
CA GLN A 65 14.17 -8.76 3.22
C GLN A 65 14.66 -9.93 2.38
N THR A 66 15.12 -9.70 1.15
CA THR A 66 15.66 -10.78 0.30
C THR A 66 17.07 -11.22 0.68
N LYS A 67 17.74 -10.51 1.61
CA LYS A 67 18.99 -10.97 2.25
C LYS A 67 18.76 -12.00 3.38
N ARG A 68 17.53 -12.09 3.86
CA ARG A 68 17.11 -13.10 4.85
C ARG A 68 16.75 -14.40 4.13
N ASP A 69 16.75 -15.51 4.88
CA ASP A 69 16.24 -16.78 4.37
C ASP A 69 14.73 -16.73 4.18
N GLY A 70 14.23 -17.62 3.31
CA GLY A 70 12.80 -17.70 2.97
C GLY A 70 12.33 -16.65 1.97
N LYS A 71 11.03 -16.70 1.67
CA LYS A 71 10.35 -15.85 0.68
C LYS A 71 9.52 -14.77 1.34
N ILE A 72 9.43 -13.63 0.65
CA ILE A 72 8.54 -12.53 1.06
C ILE A 72 7.49 -12.25 0.00
N LEU A 73 6.22 -12.19 0.42
CA LEU A 73 5.14 -11.65 -0.39
C LEU A 73 5.19 -10.11 -0.34
N VAL A 74 4.94 -9.47 -1.45
CA VAL A 74 4.79 -8.02 -1.54
C VAL A 74 3.59 -7.64 -2.39
N PHE A 75 2.82 -6.68 -1.91
CA PHE A 75 1.74 -6.05 -2.66
C PHE A 75 2.30 -4.88 -3.46
N LEU A 76 2.12 -4.89 -4.79
CA LEU A 76 2.64 -3.85 -5.66
C LEU A 76 1.55 -3.21 -6.52
N LYS A 77 1.50 -1.90 -6.50
CA LYS A 77 0.79 -1.10 -7.51
C LYS A 77 1.63 -1.08 -8.79
N ILE A 78 1.03 -0.78 -9.93
CA ILE A 78 1.75 -0.73 -11.22
C ILE A 78 3.00 0.13 -11.16
N CYS A 79 2.92 1.33 -10.57
CA CYS A 79 4.10 2.20 -10.44
C CYS A 79 5.22 1.59 -9.57
N ASP A 80 4.89 0.72 -8.64
CA ASP A 80 5.86 0.07 -7.75
C ASP A 80 6.60 -1.08 -8.48
N THR A 81 5.98 -1.68 -9.51
CA THR A 81 6.62 -2.75 -10.29
C THR A 81 7.83 -2.25 -11.08
N TYR A 82 7.80 -1.01 -11.57
CA TYR A 82 8.96 -0.40 -12.22
C TYR A 82 10.15 -0.31 -11.27
N SER A 83 9.90 0.12 -10.03
CA SER A 83 10.94 0.17 -8.99
C SER A 83 11.46 -1.22 -8.64
N LEU A 84 10.60 -2.23 -8.54
CA LEU A 84 11.02 -3.60 -8.28
C LEU A 84 11.92 -4.11 -9.42
N ASN A 85 11.51 -3.93 -10.68
CA ASN A 85 12.29 -4.36 -11.84
C ASN A 85 13.68 -3.71 -11.85
N GLN A 86 13.76 -2.41 -11.54
CA GLN A 86 15.04 -1.70 -11.44
C GLN A 86 15.93 -2.32 -10.35
N LEU A 87 15.40 -2.58 -9.17
CA LEU A 87 16.15 -3.18 -8.06
C LEU A 87 16.62 -4.60 -8.36
N ILE A 88 15.86 -5.38 -9.14
CA ILE A 88 16.27 -6.71 -9.63
C ILE A 88 17.41 -6.57 -10.63
N THR A 89 17.28 -5.66 -11.61
CA THR A 89 18.32 -5.38 -12.61
C THR A 89 19.63 -4.94 -11.98
N GLU A 90 19.56 -4.17 -10.90
CA GLU A 90 20.71 -3.74 -10.10
C GLU A 90 21.26 -4.81 -9.15
N HIS A 91 20.71 -6.03 -9.18
CA HIS A 91 21.06 -7.14 -8.26
C HIS A 91 20.93 -6.78 -6.77
N ARG A 92 20.04 -5.83 -6.43
CA ARG A 92 19.76 -5.42 -5.06
C ARG A 92 18.64 -6.22 -4.41
N VAL A 93 17.78 -6.83 -5.22
CA VAL A 93 16.68 -7.69 -4.79
C VAL A 93 16.82 -9.02 -5.51
N ASP A 94 16.80 -10.12 -4.75
CA ASP A 94 16.75 -11.48 -5.27
C ASP A 94 15.32 -11.80 -5.69
N ARG A 95 15.09 -11.94 -7.01
CA ARG A 95 13.76 -12.20 -7.59
C ARG A 95 13.15 -13.52 -7.12
N ASP A 96 13.97 -14.55 -6.88
CA ASP A 96 13.50 -15.88 -6.51
C ASP A 96 12.92 -15.94 -5.09
N LYS A 97 13.29 -14.94 -4.27
CA LYS A 97 12.78 -14.77 -2.90
C LYS A 97 11.55 -13.88 -2.81
N VAL A 98 11.02 -13.37 -3.94
CA VAL A 98 9.88 -12.44 -3.93
C VAL A 98 8.65 -13.07 -4.57
N TYR A 99 7.54 -13.12 -3.82
CA TYR A 99 6.21 -13.44 -4.32
C TYR A 99 5.43 -12.14 -4.51
N VAL A 100 5.01 -11.83 -5.73
CA VAL A 100 4.33 -10.56 -6.05
C VAL A 100 2.83 -10.76 -6.22
N ILE A 101 2.05 -9.96 -5.53
CA ILE A 101 0.62 -9.77 -5.81
C ILE A 101 0.42 -8.35 -6.34
N GLY A 102 -0.01 -8.25 -7.60
CA GLY A 102 -0.38 -6.97 -8.20
C GLY A 102 -1.69 -6.44 -7.65
N ILE A 103 -1.74 -5.14 -7.34
CA ILE A 103 -2.94 -4.46 -6.85
C ILE A 103 -3.37 -3.42 -7.89
N GLY A 104 -4.65 -3.48 -8.28
CA GLY A 104 -5.28 -2.40 -9.05
C GLY A 104 -5.30 -1.11 -8.23
N CYS A 105 -4.95 0.01 -8.87
CA CYS A 105 -4.81 1.29 -8.21
C CYS A 105 -5.40 2.41 -9.08
N SER A 106 -6.37 3.13 -8.53
CA SER A 106 -7.00 4.30 -9.18
C SER A 106 -6.37 5.64 -8.76
N GLY A 107 -5.19 5.60 -8.14
CA GLY A 107 -4.49 6.74 -7.59
C GLY A 107 -4.56 6.79 -6.06
N MET A 108 -3.55 7.42 -5.45
CA MET A 108 -3.43 7.57 -3.99
C MET A 108 -3.58 9.04 -3.61
N ALA A 109 -4.28 9.30 -2.52
CA ALA A 109 -4.48 10.63 -2.00
C ALA A 109 -3.21 11.17 -1.32
N ASP A 110 -3.02 12.47 -1.42
CA ASP A 110 -1.95 13.21 -0.76
C ASP A 110 -2.49 13.91 0.49
N PRO A 111 -2.12 13.48 1.70
CA PRO A 111 -2.58 14.10 2.94
C PRO A 111 -2.22 15.59 3.05
N VAL A 112 -1.11 16.01 2.41
CA VAL A 112 -0.68 17.42 2.43
C VAL A 112 -1.66 18.29 1.65
N LYS A 113 -2.03 17.86 0.43
CA LYS A 113 -3.04 18.57 -0.39
C LYS A 113 -4.39 18.63 0.30
N LEU A 114 -4.82 17.56 0.96
CA LEU A 114 -6.07 17.56 1.72
C LEU A 114 -6.04 18.55 2.86
N ARG A 115 -4.93 18.64 3.60
CA ARG A 115 -4.74 19.62 4.66
C ARG A 115 -4.73 21.06 4.12
N GLU A 116 -4.07 21.31 3.00
CA GLU A 116 -4.05 22.62 2.32
C GLU A 116 -5.45 23.04 1.83
N ALA A 117 -6.29 22.06 1.48
CA ALA A 117 -7.70 22.28 1.16
C ALA A 117 -8.59 22.45 2.42
N GLY A 118 -8.02 22.55 3.62
CA GLY A 118 -8.73 22.73 4.89
C GLY A 118 -9.38 21.47 5.44
N ILE A 119 -9.02 20.28 4.94
CA ILE A 119 -9.56 19.00 5.43
C ILE A 119 -8.65 18.46 6.52
N THR A 120 -9.17 18.46 7.74
CA THR A 120 -8.46 18.00 8.94
C THR A 120 -9.29 16.97 9.70
N GLY A 121 -8.68 16.30 10.68
CA GLY A 121 -9.38 15.28 11.49
C GLY A 121 -9.81 14.07 10.68
N ILE A 122 -9.03 13.68 9.66
CA ILE A 122 -9.34 12.57 8.75
C ILE A 122 -9.31 11.25 9.51
N THR A 123 -10.41 10.49 9.43
CA THR A 123 -10.58 9.16 10.02
C THR A 123 -10.62 8.05 8.97
N GLY A 124 -10.94 8.40 7.71
CA GLY A 124 -10.99 7.42 6.62
C GLY A 124 -11.03 8.07 5.25
N ILE A 125 -10.80 7.26 4.22
CA ILE A 125 -10.88 7.68 2.82
C ILE A 125 -11.36 6.53 1.95
N LYS A 126 -12.16 6.86 0.93
CA LYS A 126 -12.60 5.94 -0.09
C LYS A 126 -12.66 6.63 -1.45
N GLY A 127 -11.95 6.08 -2.42
CA GLY A 127 -12.06 6.51 -3.81
C GLY A 127 -13.36 6.03 -4.45
N THR A 128 -14.15 6.96 -5.00
CA THR A 128 -15.41 6.66 -5.69
C THR A 128 -15.42 7.44 -7.01
N GLY A 129 -15.32 6.73 -8.13
CA GLY A 129 -15.24 7.38 -9.45
C GLY A 129 -14.08 8.39 -9.50
N ASP A 130 -14.40 9.64 -9.83
CA ASP A 130 -13.44 10.74 -9.97
C ASP A 130 -13.24 11.56 -8.68
N SER A 131 -13.71 11.06 -7.54
CA SER A 131 -13.64 11.75 -6.25
C SER A 131 -13.11 10.85 -5.15
N PHE A 132 -12.63 11.48 -4.07
CA PHE A 132 -12.42 10.84 -2.78
C PHE A 132 -13.53 11.28 -1.83
N GLU A 133 -14.16 10.31 -1.20
CA GLU A 133 -15.02 10.48 -0.03
C GLU A 133 -14.13 10.36 1.22
N ILE A 134 -14.10 11.40 2.03
CA ILE A 134 -13.18 11.52 3.17
C ILE A 134 -14.03 11.67 4.42
N SER A 135 -13.92 10.72 5.32
CA SER A 135 -14.53 10.79 6.63
C SER A 135 -13.64 11.58 7.58
N THR A 136 -14.23 12.52 8.29
CA THR A 136 -13.51 13.31 9.30
C THR A 136 -14.32 13.38 10.60
N VAL A 137 -13.64 13.73 11.70
CA VAL A 137 -14.32 14.00 12.99
C VAL A 137 -15.30 15.18 12.93
N TYR A 138 -15.25 15.99 11.87
CA TYR A 138 -16.11 17.14 11.65
C TYR A 138 -17.22 16.89 10.61
N GLY A 139 -17.37 15.63 10.15
CA GLY A 139 -18.29 15.23 9.09
C GLY A 139 -17.57 14.88 7.78
N ASP A 140 -18.31 14.27 6.87
CA ASP A 140 -17.78 13.78 5.60
C ASP A 140 -17.52 14.92 4.61
N ARG A 141 -16.51 14.72 3.77
CA ARG A 141 -16.12 15.63 2.69
C ARG A 141 -15.92 14.87 1.40
N THR A 142 -16.21 15.52 0.27
CA THR A 142 -15.93 14.96 -1.06
C THR A 142 -14.97 15.90 -1.78
N VAL A 143 -13.89 15.34 -2.34
CA VAL A 143 -12.86 16.10 -3.06
C VAL A 143 -12.61 15.45 -4.41
N PRO A 144 -12.55 16.22 -5.51
CA PRO A 144 -12.17 15.68 -6.80
C PRO A 144 -10.76 15.05 -6.74
N LYS A 145 -10.58 13.86 -7.31
CA LYS A 145 -9.27 13.17 -7.31
C LYS A 145 -8.16 14.03 -7.88
N LYS A 146 -8.41 14.76 -8.96
CA LYS A 146 -7.43 15.66 -9.59
C LYS A 146 -6.78 16.65 -8.62
N ASP A 147 -7.52 17.08 -7.59
CA ASP A 147 -7.08 18.11 -6.63
C ASP A 147 -6.37 17.48 -5.40
N ALA A 148 -6.58 16.18 -5.18
CA ALA A 148 -6.09 15.47 -3.99
C ALA A 148 -5.09 14.33 -4.28
N LEU A 149 -4.87 13.97 -5.55
CA LEU A 149 -3.93 12.90 -5.91
C LEU A 149 -2.48 13.27 -5.59
N CYS A 150 -1.69 12.28 -5.16
CA CYS A 150 -0.24 12.39 -5.14
C CYS A 150 0.29 12.80 -6.53
N VAL A 151 1.34 13.62 -6.57
CA VAL A 151 1.92 14.14 -7.81
C VAL A 151 2.27 13.00 -8.78
N LYS A 152 2.85 11.91 -8.30
CA LYS A 152 3.17 10.73 -9.11
C LYS A 152 1.94 10.06 -9.75
N CYS A 153 0.76 10.22 -9.16
CA CYS A 153 -0.48 9.63 -9.66
C CYS A 153 -1.09 10.45 -10.80
N LEU A 154 -0.83 11.76 -10.86
CA LEU A 154 -1.32 12.64 -11.92
C LEU A 154 -0.73 12.30 -13.29
N SER A 155 0.47 11.73 -13.33
CA SER A 155 1.16 11.31 -14.57
C SER A 155 1.22 9.79 -14.72
N CYS A 156 0.53 9.04 -13.87
CA CYS A 156 0.54 7.58 -13.90
C CYS A 156 -0.19 7.05 -15.15
N LYS A 157 0.48 6.20 -15.92
CA LYS A 157 -0.08 5.54 -17.12
C LYS A 157 -0.65 4.15 -16.81
N GLY A 158 -0.63 3.75 -15.53
CA GLY A 158 -1.20 2.50 -15.09
C GLY A 158 -2.70 2.63 -14.84
N GLY A 159 -3.47 1.66 -15.29
CA GLY A 159 -4.89 1.49 -15.03
C GLY A 159 -5.17 0.03 -14.67
#